data_c033ff2a8b6f2ac8daf104994a4d1b40
#
_entry.id   c033ff2a8b6f2ac8daf104994a4d1b40
#
_cell.length_a   1.000
_cell.length_b   1.000
_cell.length_c   1.000
_cell.angle_alpha   90.00
_cell.angle_beta   90.00
_cell.angle_gamma   90.00
#
_symmetry.space_group_name_H-M   'P 1'
#
loop_
_entity.id
_entity.type
_entity.pdbx_description
1 polymer ?
#
loop_
_entity_poly.entity_id
_entity_poly.type
_entity_poly.pdbx_seq_one_letter_code
_entity_poly.pdbx_strand_id
1 'polypeptide(L)'
;MGILRTVTDLPNAQLVLYATSYWSVFSNLIALVIVWLLLRKQPRSTKIEQGHPASASVSVIYAVLGFVALLIGQAIAISIMSMFGVGGASQNTEMLGEMARAVPIVVVFTSVLAPILEEIVFRKIIFGELASRLNIHVAAVISSLFFGLMHMELSYLLVYVVIGLMLCYMYTKTKRIAVPIAAHMLMNIIAMIIQFTMGGNA
;
A
#
# COMPACT_ATOMS: atom_id res chain seq x y z
N MET A 1 16.17 -2.35 23.37
CA MET A 1 16.89 -1.07 23.26
C MET A 1 18.23 -1.05 23.96
N GLY A 2 18.42 -1.65 25.15
CA GLY A 2 19.70 -1.67 25.85
C GLY A 2 20.86 -2.31 25.07
N ILE A 3 20.63 -3.43 24.42
CA ILE A 3 21.66 -4.16 23.65
C ILE A 3 22.19 -3.34 22.45
N LEU A 4 21.31 -2.66 21.69
CA LEU A 4 21.72 -1.81 20.59
C LEU A 4 22.55 -0.60 21.08
N ARG A 5 22.23 -0.08 22.25
CA ARG A 5 22.95 1.05 22.83
C ARG A 5 24.38 0.71 23.27
N THR A 6 24.60 -0.51 23.71
CA THR A 6 25.95 -1.01 24.06
C THR A 6 26.83 -1.30 22.86
N VAL A 7 26.20 -1.46 21.67
CA VAL A 7 26.93 -1.83 20.44
C VAL A 7 27.20 -0.63 19.53
N THR A 8 26.35 0.43 19.57
CA THR A 8 26.38 1.49 18.54
C THR A 8 26.64 2.90 19.03
N ASP A 9 26.57 3.20 20.31
CA ASP A 9 26.70 4.56 20.90
C ASP A 9 25.87 5.66 20.19
N LEU A 10 24.79 5.25 19.50
CA LEU A 10 23.96 6.15 18.72
C LEU A 10 22.98 6.93 19.62
N PRO A 11 22.62 8.18 19.23
CA PRO A 11 21.55 8.93 19.87
C PRO A 11 20.24 8.13 19.91
N ASN A 12 19.42 8.30 20.95
CA ASN A 12 18.16 7.56 21.14
C ASN A 12 17.24 7.64 19.93
N ALA A 13 17.14 8.80 19.27
CA ALA A 13 16.30 8.99 18.09
C ALA A 13 16.73 8.10 16.91
N GLN A 14 18.04 8.00 16.67
CA GLN A 14 18.57 7.12 15.61
C GLN A 14 18.36 5.65 15.94
N LEU A 15 18.54 5.25 17.21
CA LEU A 15 18.26 3.88 17.66
C LEU A 15 16.80 3.49 17.43
N VAL A 16 15.87 4.41 17.72
CA VAL A 16 14.43 4.21 17.45
C VAL A 16 14.19 4.06 15.95
N LEU A 17 14.76 4.94 15.13
CA LEU A 17 14.61 4.90 13.67
C LEU A 17 15.10 3.57 13.08
N TYR A 18 16.31 3.13 13.43
CA TYR A 18 16.84 1.84 12.98
C TYR A 18 16.01 0.66 13.48
N ALA A 19 15.66 0.65 14.76
CA ALA A 19 14.85 -0.43 15.34
C ALA A 19 13.48 -0.54 14.66
N THR A 20 12.81 0.60 14.42
CA THR A 20 11.52 0.65 13.74
C THR A 20 11.64 0.19 12.28
N SER A 21 12.69 0.62 11.58
CA SER A 21 12.94 0.23 10.20
C SER A 21 13.14 -1.27 10.04
N TYR A 22 14.02 -1.86 10.83
CA TYR A 22 14.27 -3.32 10.80
C TYR A 22 13.04 -4.12 11.26
N TRP A 23 12.34 -3.64 12.28
CA TRP A 23 11.11 -4.26 12.75
C TRP A 23 10.03 -4.26 11.68
N SER A 24 9.85 -3.16 10.97
CA SER A 24 8.88 -3.05 9.88
C SER A 24 9.16 -4.06 8.77
N VAL A 25 10.41 -4.17 8.32
CA VAL A 25 10.81 -5.15 7.31
C VAL A 25 10.56 -6.58 7.80
N PHE A 26 11.02 -6.91 9.01
CA PHE A 26 10.94 -8.25 9.57
C PHE A 26 9.50 -8.70 9.81
N SER A 27 8.67 -7.85 10.44
CA SER A 27 7.26 -8.16 10.74
C SER A 27 6.44 -8.38 9.45
N ASN A 28 6.70 -7.60 8.41
CA ASN A 28 6.01 -7.76 7.13
C ASN A 28 6.47 -9.00 6.35
N LEU A 29 7.74 -9.38 6.43
CA LEU A 29 8.19 -10.66 5.88
C LEU A 29 7.49 -11.84 6.57
N ILE A 30 7.36 -11.79 7.90
CA ILE A 30 6.58 -12.80 8.65
C ILE A 30 5.12 -12.79 8.19
N ALA A 31 4.49 -11.62 8.06
CA ALA A 31 3.12 -11.50 7.61
C ALA A 31 2.92 -12.08 6.20
N LEU A 32 3.84 -11.81 5.26
CA LEU A 32 3.80 -12.40 3.92
C LEU A 32 3.90 -13.93 3.96
N VAL A 33 4.79 -14.48 4.79
CA VAL A 33 4.92 -15.94 4.97
C VAL A 33 3.63 -16.53 5.54
N ILE A 34 3.05 -15.90 6.57
CA ILE A 34 1.79 -16.36 7.17
C ILE A 34 0.65 -16.33 6.14
N VAL A 35 0.50 -15.21 5.43
CA VAL A 35 -0.53 -15.06 4.39
C VAL A 35 -0.32 -16.08 3.27
N TRP A 36 0.90 -16.30 2.82
CA TRP A 36 1.23 -17.31 1.81
C TRP A 36 0.87 -18.72 2.28
N LEU A 37 1.21 -19.10 3.53
CA LEU A 37 0.87 -20.40 4.11
C LEU A 37 -0.65 -20.61 4.21
N LEU A 38 -1.39 -19.58 4.60
CA LEU A 38 -2.85 -19.62 4.70
C LEU A 38 -3.50 -19.79 3.32
N LEU A 39 -3.05 -19.01 2.33
CA LEU A 39 -3.58 -19.05 0.97
C LEU A 39 -3.20 -20.35 0.25
N ARG A 40 -2.00 -20.90 0.50
CA ARG A 40 -1.58 -22.17 -0.08
C ARG A 40 -2.47 -23.34 0.37
N LYS A 41 -2.96 -23.33 1.61
CA LYS A 41 -3.83 -24.38 2.16
C LYS A 41 -5.28 -24.28 1.64
N GLN A 42 -5.73 -23.10 1.29
CA GLN A 42 -7.09 -22.84 0.82
C GLN A 42 -7.08 -21.84 -0.33
N PRO A 43 -6.70 -22.22 -1.54
CA PRO A 43 -6.77 -21.36 -2.71
C PRO A 43 -8.25 -21.13 -3.07
N ARG A 44 -8.95 -20.28 -2.31
CA ARG A 44 -10.32 -19.90 -2.64
C ARG A 44 -10.27 -18.85 -3.74
N SER A 45 -10.80 -19.20 -4.89
CA SER A 45 -11.20 -18.21 -5.89
C SER A 45 -12.29 -17.35 -5.28
N THR A 46 -12.05 -16.04 -5.18
CA THR A 46 -13.08 -15.11 -4.73
C THR A 46 -14.19 -14.99 -5.78
N LYS A 47 -15.39 -14.52 -5.38
CA LYS A 47 -16.47 -14.22 -6.33
C LYS A 47 -16.00 -13.29 -7.45
N ILE A 48 -15.03 -12.40 -7.17
CA ILE A 48 -14.45 -11.47 -8.15
C ILE A 48 -13.62 -12.18 -9.21
N GLU A 49 -12.89 -13.23 -8.82
CA GLU A 49 -12.03 -14.01 -9.73
C GLU A 49 -12.81 -15.01 -10.61
N GLN A 50 -14.12 -15.19 -10.37
CA GLN A 50 -14.95 -16.08 -11.18
C GLN A 50 -15.10 -15.58 -12.62
N GLY A 51 -15.14 -16.52 -13.57
CA GLY A 51 -15.21 -16.26 -15.02
C GLY A 51 -13.84 -16.03 -15.65
N HIS A 52 -13.81 -15.44 -16.84
CA HIS A 52 -12.58 -15.30 -17.62
C HIS A 52 -11.74 -14.11 -17.11
N PRO A 53 -10.50 -14.34 -16.64
CA PRO A 53 -9.58 -13.26 -16.30
C PRO A 53 -9.11 -12.53 -17.56
N ALA A 54 -8.75 -11.25 -17.41
CA ALA A 54 -8.19 -10.45 -18.50
C ALA A 54 -6.93 -11.12 -19.09
N SER A 55 -6.70 -10.94 -20.39
CA SER A 55 -5.47 -11.40 -21.05
C SER A 55 -4.24 -10.71 -20.46
N ALA A 56 -3.05 -11.23 -20.72
CA ALA A 56 -1.81 -10.63 -20.24
C ALA A 56 -1.65 -9.18 -20.74
N SER A 57 -1.90 -8.95 -22.02
CA SER A 57 -1.81 -7.60 -22.62
C SER A 57 -2.79 -6.62 -21.98
N VAL A 58 -4.05 -7.01 -21.79
CA VAL A 58 -5.05 -6.20 -21.11
C VAL A 58 -4.65 -5.94 -19.66
N SER A 59 -4.09 -6.93 -18.97
CA SER A 59 -3.61 -6.77 -17.60
C SER A 59 -2.49 -5.75 -17.48
N VAL A 60 -1.53 -5.75 -18.41
CA VAL A 60 -0.46 -4.75 -18.45
C VAL A 60 -1.02 -3.35 -18.71
N ILE A 61 -1.94 -3.21 -19.68
CA ILE A 61 -2.60 -1.92 -19.96
C ILE A 61 -3.32 -1.41 -18.72
N TYR A 62 -4.09 -2.25 -18.03
CA TYR A 62 -4.79 -1.85 -16.81
C TYR A 62 -3.83 -1.49 -15.67
N ALA A 63 -2.68 -2.16 -15.54
CA ALA A 63 -1.69 -1.82 -14.53
C ALA A 63 -1.06 -0.45 -14.80
N VAL A 64 -0.68 -0.16 -16.04
CA VAL A 64 -0.05 1.12 -16.41
C VAL A 64 -1.05 2.27 -16.36
N LEU A 65 -2.21 2.13 -16.99
CA LEU A 65 -3.25 3.16 -16.95
C LEU A 65 -3.81 3.33 -15.53
N GLY A 66 -3.93 2.24 -14.79
CA GLY A 66 -4.33 2.25 -13.39
C GLY A 66 -3.35 3.02 -12.51
N PHE A 67 -2.05 2.82 -12.69
CA PHE A 67 -1.02 3.59 -12.02
C PHE A 67 -1.16 5.10 -12.30
N VAL A 68 -1.31 5.50 -13.57
CA VAL A 68 -1.53 6.91 -13.93
C VAL A 68 -2.81 7.45 -13.28
N ALA A 69 -3.88 6.66 -13.33
CA ALA A 69 -5.14 7.03 -12.70
C ALA A 69 -5.01 7.18 -11.17
N LEU A 70 -4.23 6.32 -10.48
CA LEU A 70 -3.94 6.46 -9.05
C LEU A 70 -3.26 7.78 -8.74
N LEU A 71 -2.26 8.20 -9.53
CA LEU A 71 -1.59 9.50 -9.35
C LEU A 71 -2.55 10.66 -9.54
N ILE A 72 -3.40 10.61 -10.55
CA ILE A 72 -4.43 11.64 -10.80
C ILE A 72 -5.46 11.67 -9.66
N GLY A 73 -5.97 10.51 -9.25
CA GLY A 73 -6.92 10.39 -8.15
C GLY A 73 -6.36 10.91 -6.83
N GLN A 74 -5.10 10.61 -6.53
CA GLN A 74 -4.38 11.16 -5.39
C GLN A 74 -4.27 12.68 -5.47
N ALA A 75 -3.87 13.24 -6.62
CA ALA A 75 -3.75 14.69 -6.81
C ALA A 75 -5.09 15.41 -6.64
N ILE A 76 -6.18 14.83 -7.19
CA ILE A 76 -7.53 15.37 -7.02
C ILE A 76 -7.95 15.34 -5.55
N ALA A 77 -7.74 14.21 -4.85
CA ALA A 77 -8.09 14.09 -3.45
C ALA A 77 -7.33 15.09 -2.57
N ILE A 78 -6.02 15.27 -2.79
CA ILE A 78 -5.21 16.28 -2.11
C ILE A 78 -5.73 17.70 -2.41
N SER A 79 -6.07 18.00 -3.67
CA SER A 79 -6.63 19.30 -4.05
C SER A 79 -7.95 19.58 -3.34
N ILE A 80 -8.82 18.58 -3.23
CA ILE A 80 -10.08 18.71 -2.48
C ILE A 80 -9.78 18.97 -1.00
N MET A 81 -8.88 18.21 -0.38
CA MET A 81 -8.50 18.39 1.03
C MET A 81 -7.94 19.78 1.30
N SER A 82 -7.10 20.31 0.40
CA SER A 82 -6.51 21.65 0.54
C SER A 82 -7.58 22.77 0.52
N MET A 83 -8.69 22.59 -0.19
CA MET A 83 -9.82 23.53 -0.17
C MET A 83 -10.51 23.62 1.20
N PHE A 84 -10.37 22.58 2.03
CA PHE A 84 -10.87 22.54 3.40
C PHE A 84 -9.80 22.85 4.46
N GLY A 85 -8.64 23.40 4.02
CA GLY A 85 -7.55 23.75 4.94
C GLY A 85 -6.74 22.55 5.45
N VAL A 86 -6.99 21.35 4.92
CA VAL A 86 -6.20 20.15 5.22
C VAL A 86 -5.10 20.06 4.16
N GLY A 87 -3.91 20.52 4.50
CA GLY A 87 -2.77 20.55 3.58
C GLY A 87 -1.50 19.99 4.24
N GLY A 88 -0.45 19.88 3.44
CA GLY A 88 0.84 19.35 3.86
C GLY A 88 1.17 18.03 3.16
N ALA A 89 2.40 17.57 3.36
CA ALA A 89 2.80 16.25 2.89
C ALA A 89 2.25 15.15 3.82
N SER A 90 2.11 13.94 3.32
CA SER A 90 1.72 12.80 4.15
C SER A 90 2.82 12.46 5.14
N GLN A 91 2.51 12.52 6.43
CA GLN A 91 3.42 12.15 7.52
C GLN A 91 3.89 10.69 7.40
N ASN A 92 2.99 9.79 6.99
CA ASN A 92 3.35 8.41 6.73
C ASN A 92 4.40 8.30 5.61
N THR A 93 4.23 9.04 4.51
CA THR A 93 5.19 9.03 3.39
C THR A 93 6.53 9.65 3.78
N GLU A 94 6.52 10.74 4.54
CA GLU A 94 7.75 11.37 5.05
C GLU A 94 8.52 10.43 6.00
N MET A 95 7.84 9.82 6.96
CA MET A 95 8.43 8.85 7.89
C MET A 95 9.05 7.66 7.15
N LEU A 96 8.35 7.11 6.15
CA LEU A 96 8.88 6.02 5.32
C LEU A 96 10.11 6.46 4.52
N GLY A 97 10.14 7.71 4.05
CA GLY A 97 11.31 8.29 3.39
C GLY A 97 12.51 8.42 4.34
N GLU A 98 12.31 8.86 5.58
CA GLU A 98 13.37 8.91 6.61
C GLU A 98 13.90 7.51 6.95
N MET A 99 12.99 6.56 7.18
CA MET A 99 13.35 5.16 7.43
C MET A 99 14.16 4.57 6.26
N ALA A 100 13.76 4.86 5.02
CA ALA A 100 14.44 4.37 3.82
C ALA A 100 15.83 5.00 3.63
N ARG A 101 16.03 6.26 4.02
CA ARG A 101 17.36 6.90 4.03
C ARG A 101 18.27 6.28 5.08
N ALA A 102 17.74 5.97 6.25
CA ALA A 102 18.49 5.33 7.33
C ALA A 102 18.81 3.86 7.04
N VAL A 103 17.86 3.14 6.44
CA VAL A 103 17.93 1.69 6.18
C VAL A 103 17.42 1.41 4.76
N PRO A 104 18.29 1.38 3.74
CA PRO A 104 17.88 1.30 2.33
C PRO A 104 16.98 0.12 1.95
N ILE A 105 17.04 -0.99 2.70
CA ILE A 105 16.15 -2.14 2.46
C ILE A 105 14.66 -1.78 2.64
N VAL A 106 14.35 -0.70 3.38
CA VAL A 106 13.00 -0.17 3.54
C VAL A 106 12.39 0.24 2.20
N VAL A 107 13.20 0.70 1.23
CA VAL A 107 12.71 1.01 -0.13
C VAL A 107 12.07 -0.22 -0.77
N VAL A 108 12.75 -1.37 -0.71
CA VAL A 108 12.20 -2.63 -1.27
C VAL A 108 10.94 -3.04 -0.51
N PHE A 109 10.98 -2.87 0.80
CA PHE A 109 9.83 -3.18 1.64
C PHE A 109 8.62 -2.32 1.26
N THR A 110 8.73 -1.00 1.29
CA THR A 110 7.62 -0.07 1.06
C THR A 110 7.12 -0.08 -0.38
N SER A 111 8.03 -0.28 -1.34
CA SER A 111 7.67 -0.23 -2.77
C SER A 111 7.18 -1.56 -3.34
N VAL A 112 7.54 -2.68 -2.72
CA VAL A 112 7.24 -4.01 -3.28
C VAL A 112 6.48 -4.89 -2.29
N LEU A 113 7.06 -5.15 -1.11
CA LEU A 113 6.52 -6.15 -0.19
C LEU A 113 5.22 -5.69 0.46
N ALA A 114 5.16 -4.44 0.91
CA ALA A 114 3.95 -3.89 1.53
C ALA A 114 2.77 -3.86 0.54
N PRO A 115 2.88 -3.31 -0.68
CA PRO A 115 1.81 -3.39 -1.67
C PRO A 115 1.32 -4.80 -1.96
N ILE A 116 2.20 -5.80 -2.03
CA ILE A 116 1.79 -7.19 -2.23
C ILE A 116 0.92 -7.67 -1.06
N LEU A 117 1.37 -7.44 0.17
CA LEU A 117 0.64 -7.84 1.37
C LEU A 117 -0.71 -7.11 1.47
N GLU A 118 -0.70 -5.80 1.26
CA GLU A 118 -1.88 -4.96 1.33
C GLU A 118 -2.94 -5.35 0.30
N GLU A 119 -2.55 -5.57 -0.96
CA GLU A 119 -3.49 -5.98 -1.98
C GLU A 119 -4.07 -7.38 -1.72
N ILE A 120 -3.27 -8.30 -1.21
CA ILE A 120 -3.77 -9.62 -0.82
C ILE A 120 -4.77 -9.47 0.35
N VAL A 121 -4.45 -8.70 1.36
CA VAL A 121 -5.33 -8.54 2.54
C VAL A 121 -6.59 -7.76 2.17
N PHE A 122 -6.46 -6.58 1.59
CA PHE A 122 -7.61 -5.70 1.37
C PHE A 122 -8.42 -6.06 0.13
N ARG A 123 -7.80 -6.47 -0.98
CA ARG A 123 -8.53 -6.75 -2.23
C ARG A 123 -8.90 -8.21 -2.36
N LYS A 124 -7.95 -9.12 -2.13
CA LYS A 124 -8.28 -10.54 -2.28
C LYS A 124 -9.10 -11.08 -1.10
N ILE A 125 -8.72 -10.78 0.14
CA ILE A 125 -9.39 -11.35 1.32
C ILE A 125 -10.60 -10.48 1.71
N ILE A 126 -10.41 -9.23 2.15
CA ILE A 126 -11.49 -8.41 2.72
C ILE A 126 -12.52 -8.07 1.64
N PHE A 127 -12.12 -7.41 0.55
CA PHE A 127 -13.04 -7.03 -0.52
C PHE A 127 -13.67 -8.27 -1.18
N GLY A 128 -12.88 -9.31 -1.44
CA GLY A 128 -13.36 -10.56 -2.04
C GLY A 128 -14.43 -11.24 -1.18
N GLU A 129 -14.24 -11.32 0.13
CA GLU A 129 -15.21 -11.91 1.05
C GLU A 129 -16.45 -11.02 1.22
N LEU A 130 -16.28 -9.71 1.37
CA LEU A 130 -17.41 -8.78 1.45
C LEU A 130 -18.25 -8.79 0.17
N ALA A 131 -17.63 -8.82 -1.01
CA ALA A 131 -18.34 -8.87 -2.28
C ALA A 131 -19.09 -10.19 -2.51
N SER A 132 -18.78 -11.25 -1.76
CA SER A 132 -19.55 -12.49 -1.78
C SER A 132 -20.89 -12.37 -1.05
N ARG A 133 -20.98 -11.45 -0.09
CA ARG A 133 -22.12 -11.27 0.84
C ARG A 133 -22.88 -9.97 0.64
N LEU A 134 -22.22 -8.93 0.14
CA LEU A 134 -22.75 -7.59 -0.02
C LEU A 134 -22.76 -7.17 -1.49
N ASN A 135 -23.41 -6.03 -1.77
CA ASN A 135 -23.25 -5.35 -3.05
C ASN A 135 -21.77 -4.96 -3.25
N ILE A 136 -21.26 -5.14 -4.45
CA ILE A 136 -19.85 -4.93 -4.81
C ILE A 136 -19.36 -3.50 -4.50
N HIS A 137 -20.23 -2.49 -4.69
CA HIS A 137 -19.88 -1.10 -4.39
C HIS A 137 -19.74 -0.86 -2.90
N VAL A 138 -20.66 -1.42 -2.10
CA VAL A 138 -20.60 -1.36 -0.63
C VAL A 138 -19.34 -2.09 -0.13
N ALA A 139 -19.06 -3.27 -0.66
CA ALA A 139 -17.85 -4.03 -0.33
C ALA A 139 -16.56 -3.24 -0.64
N ALA A 140 -16.53 -2.57 -1.80
CA ALA A 140 -15.39 -1.73 -2.19
C ALA A 140 -15.19 -0.55 -1.24
N VAL A 141 -16.27 0.15 -0.86
CA VAL A 141 -16.20 1.27 0.09
C VAL A 141 -15.68 0.80 1.45
N ILE A 142 -16.25 -0.28 2.00
CA ILE A 142 -15.83 -0.81 3.30
C ILE A 142 -14.35 -1.22 3.27
N SER A 143 -13.93 -1.98 2.26
CA SER A 143 -12.54 -2.40 2.12
C SER A 143 -11.58 -1.21 1.99
N SER A 144 -11.97 -0.16 1.25
CA SER A 144 -11.16 1.03 1.06
C SER A 144 -11.07 1.89 2.32
N LEU A 145 -12.14 1.94 3.13
CA LEU A 145 -12.13 2.57 4.44
C LEU A 145 -11.18 1.85 5.40
N PHE A 146 -11.24 0.53 5.48
CA PHE A 146 -10.29 -0.24 6.28
C PHE A 146 -8.84 -0.04 5.82
N PHE A 147 -8.61 -0.03 4.50
CA PHE A 147 -7.31 0.28 3.93
C PHE A 147 -6.81 1.65 4.38
N GLY A 148 -7.65 2.69 4.28
CA GLY A 148 -7.28 4.04 4.71
C GLY A 148 -7.03 4.15 6.22
N LEU A 149 -7.87 3.55 7.04
CA LEU A 149 -7.73 3.58 8.49
C LEU A 149 -6.46 2.88 8.99
N MET A 150 -6.01 1.82 8.31
CA MET A 150 -4.77 1.13 8.67
C MET A 150 -3.49 1.95 8.46
N HIS A 151 -3.56 3.04 7.69
CA HIS A 151 -2.44 4.00 7.56
C HIS A 151 -2.31 4.95 8.75
N MET A 152 -3.29 4.94 9.69
CA MET A 152 -3.28 5.75 10.93
C MET A 152 -3.12 7.26 10.70
N GLU A 153 -3.46 7.76 9.52
CA GLU A 153 -3.34 9.15 9.10
C GLU A 153 -4.72 9.67 8.65
N LEU A 154 -5.54 10.10 9.62
CA LEU A 154 -6.91 10.54 9.36
C LEU A 154 -7.00 11.77 8.45
N SER A 155 -6.01 12.65 8.49
CA SER A 155 -5.90 13.80 7.59
C SER A 155 -5.81 13.38 6.11
N TYR A 156 -5.24 12.20 5.83
CA TYR A 156 -5.08 11.65 4.47
C TYR A 156 -6.09 10.55 4.12
N LEU A 157 -7.08 10.31 5.00
CA LEU A 157 -8.07 9.23 4.82
C LEU A 157 -8.75 9.28 3.44
N LEU A 158 -9.11 10.47 2.96
CA LEU A 158 -9.74 10.63 1.65
C LEU A 158 -8.85 10.11 0.52
N VAL A 159 -7.56 10.43 0.55
CA VAL A 159 -6.57 9.95 -0.43
C VAL A 159 -6.51 8.44 -0.44
N TYR A 160 -6.34 7.82 0.73
CA TYR A 160 -6.26 6.36 0.84
C TYR A 160 -7.54 5.65 0.40
N VAL A 161 -8.71 6.22 0.70
CA VAL A 161 -10.01 5.68 0.27
C VAL A 161 -10.15 5.75 -1.24
N VAL A 162 -9.80 6.87 -1.87
CA VAL A 162 -9.82 7.02 -3.35
C VAL A 162 -8.91 5.99 -4.01
N ILE A 163 -7.66 5.87 -3.54
CA ILE A 163 -6.71 4.85 -4.00
C ILE A 163 -7.32 3.45 -3.82
N GLY A 164 -7.88 3.18 -2.65
CA GLY A 164 -8.51 1.90 -2.33
C GLY A 164 -9.63 1.51 -3.29
N LEU A 165 -10.52 2.44 -3.60
CA LEU A 165 -11.63 2.23 -4.54
C LEU A 165 -11.13 1.94 -5.97
N MET A 166 -10.10 2.66 -6.41
CA MET A 166 -9.51 2.47 -7.74
C MET A 166 -8.84 1.11 -7.87
N LEU A 167 -8.14 0.63 -6.82
CA LEU A 167 -7.55 -0.69 -6.77
C LEU A 167 -8.62 -1.80 -6.75
N CYS A 168 -9.73 -1.62 -6.02
CA CYS A 168 -10.88 -2.52 -6.08
C CYS A 168 -11.49 -2.57 -7.49
N TYR A 169 -11.60 -1.43 -8.19
CA TYR A 169 -12.07 -1.37 -9.57
C TYR A 169 -11.16 -2.16 -10.52
N MET A 170 -9.84 -1.95 -10.45
CA MET A 170 -8.87 -2.68 -11.29
C MET A 170 -8.96 -4.19 -11.07
N TYR A 171 -9.04 -4.63 -9.81
CA TYR A 171 -9.19 -6.05 -9.48
C TYR A 171 -10.48 -6.63 -10.05
N THR A 172 -11.60 -5.93 -9.90
CA THR A 172 -12.91 -6.35 -10.41
C THR A 172 -12.92 -6.50 -11.95
N LYS A 173 -12.32 -5.53 -12.65
CA LYS A 173 -12.30 -5.52 -14.12
C LYS A 173 -11.38 -6.58 -14.71
N THR A 174 -10.23 -6.79 -14.09
CA THR A 174 -9.21 -7.70 -14.62
C THR A 174 -9.31 -9.12 -14.06
N LYS A 175 -9.95 -9.30 -12.90
CA LYS A 175 -10.02 -10.57 -12.16
C LYS A 175 -8.63 -11.14 -11.84
N ARG A 176 -7.61 -10.27 -11.82
CA ARG A 176 -6.22 -10.61 -11.53
C ARG A 176 -5.69 -9.71 -10.44
N ILE A 177 -5.39 -10.28 -9.27
CA ILE A 177 -4.81 -9.54 -8.14
C ILE A 177 -3.44 -8.93 -8.49
N ALA A 178 -2.72 -9.51 -9.43
CA ALA A 178 -1.44 -8.97 -9.90
C ALA A 178 -1.55 -7.56 -10.52
N VAL A 179 -2.73 -7.18 -11.04
CA VAL A 179 -2.92 -5.87 -11.68
C VAL A 179 -2.93 -4.73 -10.65
N PRO A 180 -3.78 -4.72 -9.62
CA PRO A 180 -3.71 -3.70 -8.60
C PRO A 180 -2.37 -3.75 -7.83
N ILE A 181 -1.77 -4.94 -7.59
CA ILE A 181 -0.42 -5.03 -7.01
C ILE A 181 0.58 -4.23 -7.85
N ALA A 182 0.64 -4.46 -9.16
CA ALA A 182 1.59 -3.80 -10.05
C ALA A 182 1.38 -2.27 -10.09
N ALA A 183 0.12 -1.81 -10.20
CA ALA A 183 -0.21 -0.39 -10.20
C ALA A 183 0.18 0.29 -8.87
N HIS A 184 -0.10 -0.36 -7.74
CA HIS A 184 0.23 0.13 -6.40
C HIS A 184 1.76 0.17 -6.18
N MET A 185 2.48 -0.88 -6.58
CA MET A 185 3.95 -0.90 -6.54
C MET A 185 4.55 0.26 -7.33
N LEU A 186 4.09 0.50 -8.56
CA LEU A 186 4.56 1.62 -9.38
C LEU A 186 4.32 2.97 -8.69
N MET A 187 3.16 3.17 -8.08
CA MET A 187 2.86 4.39 -7.32
C MET A 187 3.83 4.57 -6.14
N ASN A 188 4.08 3.52 -5.36
CA ASN A 188 4.99 3.60 -4.21
C ASN A 188 6.45 3.76 -4.64
N ILE A 189 6.88 3.15 -5.75
CA ILE A 189 8.22 3.39 -6.33
C ILE A 189 8.40 4.86 -6.66
N ILE A 190 7.44 5.49 -7.34
CA ILE A 190 7.52 6.92 -7.67
C ILE A 190 7.53 7.78 -6.41
N ALA A 191 6.68 7.47 -5.42
CA ALA A 191 6.68 8.17 -4.14
C ALA A 191 8.05 8.10 -3.44
N MET A 192 8.68 6.92 -3.42
CA MET A 192 10.02 6.75 -2.84
C MET A 192 11.10 7.50 -3.63
N ILE A 193 11.06 7.50 -4.97
CA ILE A 193 11.99 8.28 -5.79
C ILE A 193 11.86 9.77 -5.46
N ILE A 194 10.64 10.30 -5.35
CA ILE A 194 10.40 11.70 -5.00
C ILE A 194 10.97 12.01 -3.61
N GLN A 195 10.74 11.15 -2.61
CA GLN A 195 11.27 11.31 -1.26
C GLN A 195 12.82 11.31 -1.23
N PHE A 196 13.46 10.50 -2.06
CA PHE A 196 14.92 10.50 -2.15
C PHE A 196 15.48 11.74 -2.84
N THR A 197 14.81 12.22 -3.89
CA THR A 197 15.31 13.36 -4.68
C THR A 197 15.01 14.72 -4.05
N MET A 198 13.86 14.86 -3.36
CA MET A 198 13.41 16.12 -2.77
C MET A 198 13.72 16.22 -1.27
N GLY A 199 13.77 15.12 -0.56
CA GLY A 199 14.03 15.09 0.89
C GLY A 199 15.49 15.24 1.31
N GLY A 200 16.42 15.35 0.36
CA GLY A 200 17.85 15.58 0.64
C GLY A 200 18.27 17.05 0.79
N ASN A 201 17.33 17.99 0.66
CA ASN A 201 17.58 19.43 0.66
C ASN A 201 16.98 20.16 1.89
N ALA A 202 16.64 19.44 2.95
CA ALA A 202 16.14 20.02 4.19
C ALA A 202 17.15 19.84 5.33
#